data_19eb7beb2899357919ec50c22a38c5e3
#
_entry.id   19eb7beb2899357919ec50c22a38c5e3
#
_cell.length_a   1.000
_cell.length_b   1.000
_cell.length_c   1.000
_cell.angle_alpha   90.00
_cell.angle_beta   90.00
_cell.angle_gamma   90.00
#
_symmetry.space_group_name_H-M   'P 1'
#
loop_
_entity.id
_entity.type
_entity.pdbx_description
1 polymer ?
#
loop_
_entity_poly.entity_id
_entity_poly.type
_entity_poly.pdbx_seq_one_letter_code
_entity_poly.pdbx_strand_id
1 'polypeptide(L)'
;MLLTLPVAGLLIGSTLTDGLYIPNFITGEFSKTIAGSIGLFLAQVLLIYLNLRLIYTVPNIVIEELPFGAAMRKSWEMTRKGGIRLVLRIFSFEFILSLTAILLILGLVFASSQLDKTGQHIWVQTIFLVLIRLYIFLFSVMSKLGTLGIILDNGWEAPSRSVIKTRGSRKMKGLFVLTFLFLLAQSGMAAFDLATLEVNDQIKLVAHRGYVAKGVENSLEALEAAAKEKASYVEMDILLTKDNQFVVMHDYNLKRLAGVDKDIKDMTLAEVQGLKIKQDGHTSHIPSFEEFVTRAKELKMPLLVELKPHGAEPENYVDLFVQKMKELGVEKDYPTMSLDLSVMEKVEKKAPEIKTGYVIPIQFGQFEDYPVDFFAIEDFSYQEDLVTQAHEMKKELYVWTINDEEKLTAYLQRPIDGIITDEVEEAQRLKKNLKKNKTYFDRFLSLVSLSTSE
;
A
#
# COMPACT_ATOMS: atom_id res chain seq x y z
N MET A 1 -3.05 6.34 7.46
CA MET A 1 -2.99 6.67 8.89
C MET A 1 -3.94 7.79 9.37
N LEU A 2 -5.03 8.10 8.70
CA LEU A 2 -5.84 9.30 8.99
C LEU A 2 -7.31 9.05 9.31
N LEU A 3 -7.76 7.80 9.31
CA LEU A 3 -9.12 7.41 9.66
C LEU A 3 -9.26 6.65 10.98
N THR A 4 -8.17 6.37 11.67
CA THR A 4 -8.29 5.96 13.05
C THR A 4 -8.79 7.17 13.83
N LEU A 5 -10.04 7.13 14.23
CA LEU A 5 -10.50 7.97 15.32
C LEU A 5 -9.42 7.88 16.41
N PRO A 6 -8.72 8.96 16.82
CA PRO A 6 -7.68 8.86 17.88
C PRO A 6 -8.24 8.21 19.13
N VAL A 7 -9.56 8.29 19.32
CA VAL A 7 -10.28 7.62 20.39
C VAL A 7 -10.38 6.11 20.16
N ALA A 8 -10.54 5.63 18.93
CA ALA A 8 -10.53 4.21 18.63
C ALA A 8 -9.09 3.65 18.64
N GLY A 9 -8.11 4.37 18.10
CA GLY A 9 -6.69 4.01 18.17
C GLY A 9 -6.12 4.03 19.59
N LEU A 10 -6.61 4.89 20.48
CA LEU A 10 -6.18 4.96 21.89
C LEU A 10 -6.79 3.85 22.76
N LEU A 11 -8.03 3.45 22.51
CA LEU A 11 -8.77 2.51 23.35
C LEU A 11 -8.95 1.14 22.72
N ILE A 12 -8.94 1.08 21.38
CA ILE A 12 -9.08 -0.13 20.60
C ILE A 12 -7.96 -0.13 19.57
N GLY A 13 -6.71 0.01 20.01
CA GLY A 13 -5.57 -0.34 19.18
C GLY A 13 -5.66 -1.84 18.90
N SER A 14 -6.58 -2.19 18.03
CA SER A 14 -6.80 -3.54 17.57
C SER A 14 -6.31 -3.59 16.14
N THR A 15 -5.80 -4.72 15.76
CA THR A 15 -5.54 -5.09 14.37
C THR A 15 -6.71 -4.77 13.41
N LEU A 16 -7.93 -4.54 13.94
CA LEU A 16 -9.11 -4.12 13.19
C LEU A 16 -9.09 -2.65 12.74
N THR A 17 -8.34 -1.78 13.41
CA THR A 17 -8.30 -0.35 13.06
C THR A 17 -6.98 0.07 12.40
N ASP A 18 -5.92 -0.70 12.56
CA ASP A 18 -4.60 -0.40 12.00
C ASP A 18 -4.60 -0.53 10.47
N GLY A 19 -5.51 -1.33 9.90
CA GLY A 19 -5.73 -1.46 8.45
C GLY A 19 -6.78 -0.51 7.85
N LEU A 20 -7.44 0.36 8.64
CA LEU A 20 -8.44 1.28 8.12
C LEU A 20 -7.78 2.59 7.62
N TYR A 21 -7.37 2.60 6.38
CA TYR A 21 -6.96 3.81 5.67
C TYR A 21 -7.74 3.96 4.36
N ILE A 22 -7.78 5.17 3.81
CA ILE A 22 -8.38 5.36 2.48
C ILE A 22 -7.42 4.75 1.47
N PRO A 23 -7.86 3.76 0.67
CA PRO A 23 -7.01 3.13 -0.32
C PRO A 23 -6.28 4.14 -1.22
N ASN A 24 -5.04 3.83 -1.59
CA ASN A 24 -4.20 4.74 -2.36
C ASN A 24 -4.78 5.07 -3.73
N PHE A 25 -5.52 4.16 -4.35
CA PHE A 25 -6.18 4.43 -5.62
C PHE A 25 -7.25 5.55 -5.52
N ILE A 26 -7.92 5.67 -4.36
CA ILE A 26 -8.89 6.76 -4.14
C ILE A 26 -8.15 8.08 -3.92
N THR A 27 -7.20 8.11 -2.97
CA THR A 27 -6.44 9.34 -2.68
C THR A 27 -5.58 9.77 -3.85
N GLY A 28 -5.03 8.82 -4.60
CA GLY A 28 -4.25 9.05 -5.82
C GLY A 28 -5.08 9.72 -6.91
N GLU A 29 -6.30 9.21 -7.20
CA GLU A 29 -7.17 9.83 -8.20
C GLU A 29 -7.57 11.27 -7.81
N PHE A 30 -7.91 11.51 -6.55
CA PHE A 30 -8.19 12.87 -6.08
C PHE A 30 -6.99 13.80 -6.17
N SER A 31 -5.78 13.31 -5.88
CA SER A 31 -4.56 14.12 -5.87
C SER A 31 -4.06 14.51 -7.27
N LYS A 32 -4.55 13.89 -8.34
CA LYS A 32 -4.24 14.26 -9.73
C LYS A 32 -4.69 15.68 -10.11
N THR A 33 -5.58 16.30 -9.32
CA THR A 33 -6.05 17.65 -9.55
C THR A 33 -5.75 18.54 -8.35
N ILE A 34 -5.45 19.83 -8.57
CA ILE A 34 -5.22 20.81 -7.50
C ILE A 34 -6.46 20.91 -6.60
N ALA A 35 -7.67 20.93 -7.18
CA ALA A 35 -8.91 20.98 -6.42
C ALA A 35 -9.10 19.74 -5.54
N GLY A 36 -8.78 18.56 -6.06
CA GLY A 36 -8.83 17.30 -5.31
C GLY A 36 -7.81 17.26 -4.17
N SER A 37 -6.57 17.70 -4.41
CA SER A 37 -5.53 17.81 -3.37
C SER A 37 -5.94 18.76 -2.25
N ILE A 38 -6.50 19.92 -2.59
CA ILE A 38 -7.06 20.87 -1.60
C ILE A 38 -8.21 20.22 -0.84
N GLY A 39 -9.11 19.52 -1.54
CA GLY A 39 -10.25 18.82 -0.94
C GLY A 39 -9.79 17.76 0.07
N LEU A 40 -8.80 16.93 -0.28
CA LEU A 40 -8.19 15.94 0.62
C LEU A 40 -7.55 16.60 1.84
N PHE A 41 -6.79 17.67 1.64
CA PHE A 41 -6.19 18.42 2.75
C PHE A 41 -7.26 18.99 3.71
N LEU A 42 -8.31 19.62 3.18
CA LEU A 42 -9.39 20.15 4.00
C LEU A 42 -10.15 19.02 4.74
N ALA A 43 -10.38 17.88 4.09
CA ALA A 43 -10.98 16.71 4.73
C ALA A 43 -10.11 16.19 5.88
N GLN A 44 -8.79 16.12 5.70
CA GLN A 44 -7.84 15.73 6.76
C GLN A 44 -7.90 16.71 7.94
N VAL A 45 -7.85 18.01 7.68
CA VAL A 45 -7.97 19.04 8.73
C VAL A 45 -9.29 18.92 9.49
N LEU A 46 -10.40 18.70 8.77
CA LEU A 46 -11.71 18.49 9.38
C LEU A 46 -11.73 17.24 10.26
N LEU A 47 -11.17 16.14 9.79
CA LEU A 47 -11.08 14.89 10.56
C LEU A 47 -10.25 15.06 11.83
N ILE A 48 -9.09 15.72 11.75
CA ILE A 48 -8.25 16.05 12.93
C ILE A 48 -9.05 16.91 13.92
N TYR A 49 -9.75 17.92 13.43
CA TYR A 49 -10.58 18.77 14.26
C TYR A 49 -11.71 17.99 14.96
N LEU A 50 -12.45 17.15 14.22
CA LEU A 50 -13.51 16.32 14.77
C LEU A 50 -12.99 15.33 15.81
N ASN A 51 -11.85 14.70 15.53
CA ASN A 51 -11.18 13.79 16.45
C ASN A 51 -10.83 14.47 17.76
N LEU A 52 -10.26 15.68 17.72
CA LEU A 52 -9.98 16.47 18.91
C LEU A 52 -11.26 16.80 19.68
N ARG A 53 -12.34 17.17 18.97
CA ARG A 53 -13.63 17.54 19.60
C ARG A 53 -14.31 16.35 20.29
N LEU A 54 -14.09 15.13 19.78
CA LEU A 54 -14.72 13.90 20.25
C LEU A 54 -13.86 13.05 21.18
N ILE A 55 -12.65 13.52 21.54
CA ILE A 55 -11.64 12.73 22.28
C ILE A 55 -12.14 12.23 23.65
N TYR A 56 -13.04 12.94 24.31
CA TYR A 56 -13.63 12.54 25.58
C TYR A 56 -14.92 11.71 25.44
N THR A 57 -15.37 11.40 24.22
CA THR A 57 -16.65 10.68 24.00
C THR A 57 -16.64 9.31 24.68
N VAL A 58 -15.63 8.49 24.40
CA VAL A 58 -15.55 7.14 24.99
C VAL A 58 -15.31 7.20 26.50
N PRO A 59 -14.38 8.01 27.03
CA PRO A 59 -14.28 8.24 28.47
C PRO A 59 -15.59 8.63 29.14
N ASN A 60 -16.38 9.55 28.56
CA ASN A 60 -17.69 9.95 29.09
C ASN A 60 -18.71 8.81 29.11
N ILE A 61 -18.68 7.91 28.10
CA ILE A 61 -19.55 6.72 28.08
C ILE A 61 -19.14 5.76 29.20
N VAL A 62 -17.84 5.49 29.36
CA VAL A 62 -17.33 4.48 30.29
C VAL A 62 -17.35 4.95 31.74
N ILE A 63 -16.95 6.20 32.00
CA ILE A 63 -16.77 6.72 33.37
C ILE A 63 -18.08 7.29 33.92
N GLU A 64 -18.85 7.97 33.08
CA GLU A 64 -20.08 8.65 33.49
C GLU A 64 -21.35 7.97 33.02
N GLU A 65 -21.22 6.82 32.36
CA GLU A 65 -22.34 6.00 31.86
C GLU A 65 -23.32 6.78 30.96
N LEU A 66 -22.80 7.80 30.24
CA LEU A 66 -23.64 8.63 29.39
C LEU A 66 -23.99 7.90 28.09
N PRO A 67 -25.22 8.10 27.57
CA PRO A 67 -25.58 7.65 26.25
C PRO A 67 -24.74 8.38 25.18
N PHE A 68 -24.47 7.73 24.04
CA PHE A 68 -23.54 8.19 22.99
C PHE A 68 -23.70 9.66 22.61
N GLY A 69 -24.93 10.11 22.30
CA GLY A 69 -25.18 11.51 21.90
C GLY A 69 -24.92 12.54 23.00
N ALA A 70 -25.16 12.17 24.28
CA ALA A 70 -24.83 13.03 25.42
C ALA A 70 -23.33 13.08 25.67
N ALA A 71 -22.65 11.94 25.54
CA ALA A 71 -21.20 11.84 25.67
C ALA A 71 -20.46 12.66 24.60
N MET A 72 -20.93 12.66 23.35
CA MET A 72 -20.40 13.51 22.27
C MET A 72 -20.55 15.00 22.59
N ARG A 73 -21.75 15.43 23.00
CA ARG A 73 -22.02 16.83 23.38
C ARG A 73 -21.11 17.28 24.51
N LYS A 74 -20.97 16.45 25.55
CA LYS A 74 -20.09 16.74 26.67
C LYS A 74 -18.62 16.81 26.24
N SER A 75 -18.16 15.90 25.41
CA SER A 75 -16.80 15.95 24.83
C SER A 75 -16.54 17.25 24.09
N TRP A 76 -17.53 17.70 23.31
CA TRP A 76 -17.46 18.96 22.58
C TRP A 76 -17.33 20.18 23.51
N GLU A 77 -18.04 20.19 24.65
CA GLU A 77 -17.95 21.23 25.67
C GLU A 77 -16.59 21.22 26.39
N MET A 78 -16.12 20.04 26.83
CA MET A 78 -14.84 19.88 27.50
C MET A 78 -13.66 20.36 26.65
N THR A 79 -13.67 20.09 25.37
CA THR A 79 -12.61 20.48 24.44
C THR A 79 -12.68 21.95 24.01
N ARG A 80 -13.78 22.66 24.25
CA ARG A 80 -13.97 24.05 23.82
C ARG A 80 -12.96 25.02 24.46
N LYS A 81 -12.63 24.84 25.72
CA LYS A 81 -11.75 25.76 26.47
C LYS A 81 -10.34 25.19 26.75
N GLY A 82 -10.13 23.90 26.54
CA GLY A 82 -8.86 23.22 26.90
C GLY A 82 -8.24 22.39 25.79
N GLY A 83 -8.87 22.30 24.62
CA GLY A 83 -8.44 21.39 23.54
C GLY A 83 -7.02 21.65 23.06
N ILE A 84 -6.61 22.90 22.88
CA ILE A 84 -5.24 23.24 22.45
C ILE A 84 -4.22 22.79 23.48
N ARG A 85 -4.47 23.03 24.78
CA ARG A 85 -3.56 22.60 25.85
C ARG A 85 -3.45 21.07 25.91
N LEU A 86 -4.56 20.37 25.70
CA LEU A 86 -4.57 18.90 25.64
C LEU A 86 -3.71 18.40 24.46
N VAL A 87 -3.90 18.97 23.26
CA VAL A 87 -3.09 18.62 22.07
C VAL A 87 -1.61 18.85 22.34
N LEU A 88 -1.24 19.99 22.90
CA LEU A 88 0.16 20.29 23.21
C LEU A 88 0.75 19.32 24.24
N ARG A 89 -0.01 18.91 25.26
CA ARG A 89 0.45 17.91 26.26
C ARG A 89 0.65 16.55 25.60
N ILE A 90 -0.30 16.08 24.79
CA ILE A 90 -0.20 14.80 24.06
C ILE A 90 0.99 14.88 23.08
N PHE A 91 1.07 15.94 22.28
CA PHE A 91 2.17 16.10 21.31
C PHE A 91 3.54 16.12 22.00
N SER A 92 3.69 16.87 23.10
CA SER A 92 4.96 16.90 23.84
C SER A 92 5.33 15.55 24.44
N PHE A 93 4.35 14.81 24.94
CA PHE A 93 4.56 13.46 25.47
C PHE A 93 5.00 12.50 24.37
N GLU A 94 4.26 12.44 23.26
CA GLU A 94 4.57 11.57 22.12
C GLU A 94 5.90 11.95 21.44
N PHE A 95 6.21 13.24 21.35
CA PHE A 95 7.48 13.72 20.81
C PHE A 95 8.67 13.25 21.65
N ILE A 96 8.60 13.41 22.99
CA ILE A 96 9.67 12.96 23.90
C ILE A 96 9.80 11.44 23.85
N LEU A 97 8.67 10.73 23.87
CA LEU A 97 8.65 9.27 23.81
C LEU A 97 9.25 8.76 22.49
N SER A 98 8.86 9.35 21.35
CA SER A 98 9.38 8.99 20.03
C SER A 98 10.87 9.31 19.89
N LEU A 99 11.32 10.46 20.40
CA LEU A 99 12.73 10.81 20.37
C LEU A 99 13.58 9.81 21.18
N THR A 100 13.09 9.39 22.35
CA THR A 100 13.79 8.37 23.16
C THR A 100 13.78 7.02 22.45
N ALA A 101 12.70 6.68 21.72
CA ALA A 101 12.61 5.46 20.94
C ALA A 101 13.66 5.43 19.82
N ILE A 102 13.72 6.49 19.03
CA ILE A 102 14.68 6.60 17.93
C ILE A 102 16.12 6.47 18.47
N LEU A 103 16.47 7.19 19.54
CA LEU A 103 17.80 7.13 20.12
C LEU A 103 18.17 5.74 20.65
N LEU A 104 17.21 5.04 21.26
CA LEU A 104 17.44 3.68 21.75
C LEU A 104 17.63 2.69 20.60
N ILE A 105 16.78 2.73 19.58
CA ILE A 105 16.90 1.86 18.41
C ILE A 105 18.24 2.10 17.70
N LEU A 106 18.63 3.35 17.46
CA LEU A 106 19.93 3.69 16.90
C LEU A 106 21.08 3.18 17.76
N GLY A 107 20.96 3.30 19.08
CA GLY A 107 21.94 2.75 20.04
C GLY A 107 22.06 1.23 19.97
N LEU A 108 20.94 0.51 19.86
CA LEU A 108 20.93 -0.95 19.69
C LEU A 108 21.53 -1.38 18.36
N VAL A 109 21.19 -0.70 17.27
CA VAL A 109 21.77 -0.94 15.94
C VAL A 109 23.28 -0.70 15.95
N PHE A 110 23.73 0.39 16.56
CA PHE A 110 25.15 0.68 16.73
C PHE A 110 25.86 -0.39 17.58
N ALA A 111 25.28 -0.79 18.71
CA ALA A 111 25.84 -1.84 19.56
C ALA A 111 25.94 -3.19 18.84
N SER A 112 24.92 -3.57 18.07
CA SER A 112 24.95 -4.76 17.22
C SER A 112 26.12 -4.72 16.23
N SER A 113 26.35 -3.58 15.55
CA SER A 113 27.44 -3.41 14.59
C SER A 113 28.83 -3.48 15.25
N GLN A 114 28.95 -3.06 16.53
CA GLN A 114 30.23 -3.14 17.27
C GLN A 114 30.52 -4.57 17.74
N LEU A 115 29.49 -5.32 18.15
CA LEU A 115 29.63 -6.70 18.63
C LEU A 115 29.84 -7.70 17.49
N ASP A 116 29.25 -7.43 16.33
CA ASP A 116 29.44 -8.24 15.12
C ASP A 116 29.94 -7.37 13.97
N LYS A 117 31.22 -7.08 13.98
CA LYS A 117 31.89 -6.28 12.93
C LYS A 117 31.83 -6.92 11.52
N THR A 118 31.63 -8.21 11.45
CA THR A 118 31.52 -8.95 10.18
C THR A 118 30.09 -9.02 9.66
N GLY A 119 29.11 -8.79 10.54
CA GLY A 119 27.69 -8.96 10.23
C GLY A 119 27.26 -10.40 9.97
N GLN A 120 28.11 -11.39 10.27
CA GLN A 120 27.89 -12.82 9.93
C GLN A 120 27.34 -13.66 11.09
N HIS A 121 27.18 -13.08 12.28
CA HIS A 121 26.75 -13.83 13.46
C HIS A 121 25.24 -13.70 13.67
N ILE A 122 24.48 -14.63 13.11
CA ILE A 122 23.01 -14.63 13.16
C ILE A 122 22.47 -14.45 14.59
N TRP A 123 23.11 -15.07 15.61
CA TRP A 123 22.66 -14.98 16.99
C TRP A 123 22.77 -13.57 17.58
N VAL A 124 23.80 -12.82 17.20
CA VAL A 124 23.95 -11.41 17.62
C VAL A 124 22.79 -10.61 17.05
N GLN A 125 22.55 -10.74 15.75
CA GLN A 125 21.48 -10.01 15.06
C GLN A 125 20.10 -10.41 15.58
N THR A 126 19.89 -11.70 15.87
CA THR A 126 18.63 -12.21 16.47
C THR A 126 18.36 -11.54 17.82
N ILE A 127 19.36 -11.49 18.71
CA ILE A 127 19.19 -10.88 20.04
C ILE A 127 18.79 -9.40 19.91
N PHE A 128 19.50 -8.64 19.08
CA PHE A 128 19.19 -7.21 18.90
C PHE A 128 17.83 -7.00 18.22
N LEU A 129 17.44 -7.81 17.25
CA LEU A 129 16.15 -7.76 16.62
C LEU A 129 15.00 -8.02 17.62
N VAL A 130 15.16 -9.03 18.49
CA VAL A 130 14.17 -9.30 19.55
C VAL A 130 14.11 -8.15 20.56
N LEU A 131 15.22 -7.55 20.93
CA LEU A 131 15.25 -6.39 21.83
C LEU A 131 14.53 -5.18 21.20
N ILE A 132 14.73 -4.93 19.91
CA ILE A 132 14.06 -3.84 19.19
C ILE A 132 12.56 -4.12 19.08
N ARG A 133 12.14 -5.32 18.69
CA ARG A 133 10.71 -5.70 18.60
C ARG A 133 10.01 -5.59 19.96
N LEU A 134 10.65 -6.09 21.03
CA LEU A 134 10.14 -5.95 22.38
C LEU A 134 10.02 -4.47 22.78
N TYR A 135 11.01 -3.67 22.41
CA TYR A 135 10.98 -2.25 22.71
C TYR A 135 9.88 -1.52 21.94
N ILE A 136 9.68 -1.80 20.67
CA ILE A 136 8.58 -1.24 19.85
C ILE A 136 7.22 -1.61 20.46
N PHE A 137 7.05 -2.86 20.92
CA PHE A 137 5.85 -3.27 21.65
C PHE A 137 5.63 -2.46 22.92
N LEU A 138 6.67 -2.34 23.78
CA LEU A 138 6.58 -1.56 25.01
C LEU A 138 6.32 -0.07 24.73
N PHE A 139 6.94 0.48 23.70
CA PHE A 139 6.70 1.85 23.22
C PHE A 139 5.22 2.04 22.86
N SER A 140 4.64 1.14 22.07
CA SER A 140 3.22 1.18 21.68
C SER A 140 2.30 1.15 22.92
N VAL A 141 2.59 0.29 23.88
CA VAL A 141 1.82 0.22 25.15
C VAL A 141 1.98 1.52 25.96
N MET A 142 3.20 2.04 26.07
CA MET A 142 3.47 3.28 26.83
C MET A 142 2.82 4.50 26.18
N SER A 143 2.88 4.62 24.86
CA SER A 143 2.20 5.67 24.10
C SER A 143 0.69 5.65 24.37
N LYS A 144 0.04 4.50 24.18
CA LYS A 144 -1.41 4.34 24.41
C LYS A 144 -1.83 4.64 25.84
N LEU A 145 -1.13 4.06 26.82
CA LEU A 145 -1.45 4.28 28.24
C LEU A 145 -1.13 5.71 28.70
N GLY A 146 -0.01 6.29 28.24
CA GLY A 146 0.37 7.65 28.58
C GLY A 146 -0.59 8.69 28.01
N THR A 147 -0.96 8.54 26.75
CA THR A 147 -1.95 9.42 26.10
C THR A 147 -3.32 9.30 26.76
N LEU A 148 -3.77 8.07 27.08
CA LEU A 148 -5.00 7.85 27.84
C LEU A 148 -4.89 8.52 29.24
N GLY A 149 -3.76 8.38 29.93
CA GLY A 149 -3.51 9.04 31.22
C GLY A 149 -3.61 10.56 31.14
N ILE A 150 -3.05 11.18 30.08
CA ILE A 150 -3.15 12.64 29.84
C ILE A 150 -4.61 13.07 29.59
N ILE A 151 -5.38 12.29 28.82
CA ILE A 151 -6.79 12.56 28.55
C ILE A 151 -7.58 12.50 29.85
N LEU A 152 -7.40 11.45 30.65
CA LEU A 152 -8.13 11.25 31.92
C LEU A 152 -7.77 12.31 32.95
N ASP A 153 -6.48 12.64 33.13
CA ASP A 153 -6.00 13.68 34.05
C ASP A 153 -6.54 15.08 33.70
N ASN A 154 -6.78 15.34 32.42
CA ASN A 154 -7.34 16.63 31.99
C ASN A 154 -8.87 16.72 32.13
N GLY A 155 -9.58 15.60 32.21
CA GLY A 155 -11.05 15.53 32.25
C GLY A 155 -11.67 15.15 33.58
N TRP A 156 -10.95 14.41 34.42
CA TRP A 156 -11.46 13.88 35.70
C TRP A 156 -10.42 13.98 36.81
N GLU A 157 -10.89 14.20 38.05
CA GLU A 157 -10.03 14.09 39.24
C GLU A 157 -9.62 12.62 39.42
N ALA A 158 -8.33 12.40 39.66
CA ALA A 158 -7.83 11.07 39.92
C ALA A 158 -8.50 10.48 41.18
N PRO A 159 -9.09 9.27 41.12
CA PRO A 159 -9.60 8.62 42.31
C PRO A 159 -8.47 8.41 43.31
N SER A 160 -8.77 8.64 44.60
CA SER A 160 -7.81 8.45 45.70
C SER A 160 -7.16 7.05 45.56
N ARG A 161 -5.82 7.00 45.53
CA ARG A 161 -5.04 5.78 45.34
C ARG A 161 -5.40 4.73 46.37
N SER A 162 -6.21 3.76 46.04
CA SER A 162 -6.25 2.50 46.75
C SER A 162 -5.03 1.69 46.36
N VAL A 163 -4.09 1.51 47.26
CA VAL A 163 -2.93 0.65 47.07
C VAL A 163 -3.43 -0.78 46.98
N ILE A 164 -3.54 -1.34 45.77
CA ILE A 164 -3.85 -2.77 45.57
C ILE A 164 -2.63 -3.55 46.11
N LYS A 165 -2.78 -4.12 47.31
CA LYS A 165 -1.81 -5.09 47.84
C LYS A 165 -1.87 -6.37 47.01
N THR A 166 -0.95 -6.51 46.07
CA THR A 166 -0.82 -7.72 45.23
C THR A 166 -0.25 -8.87 46.09
N ARG A 167 -1.08 -9.84 46.42
CA ARG A 167 -0.71 -11.12 47.05
C ARG A 167 -0.32 -12.09 45.91
N GLY A 168 0.99 -12.15 45.54
CA GLY A 168 1.30 -12.78 44.29
C GLY A 168 2.63 -13.50 44.12
N SER A 169 2.95 -14.55 44.92
CA SER A 169 4.19 -15.32 44.64
C SER A 169 4.00 -16.47 43.61
N ARG A 170 2.86 -17.17 43.56
CA ARG A 170 2.64 -18.27 42.57
C ARG A 170 2.26 -17.76 41.18
N LYS A 171 1.47 -16.69 41.09
CA LYS A 171 1.11 -16.07 39.78
C LYS A 171 2.32 -15.47 39.09
N MET A 172 3.29 -14.95 39.85
CA MET A 172 4.53 -14.37 39.30
C MET A 172 5.41 -15.42 38.63
N LYS A 173 5.54 -16.65 39.20
CA LYS A 173 6.30 -17.74 38.56
C LYS A 173 5.69 -18.16 37.21
N GLY A 174 4.35 -18.24 37.13
CA GLY A 174 3.64 -18.53 35.89
C GLY A 174 3.88 -17.44 34.84
N LEU A 175 3.84 -16.17 35.23
CA LEU A 175 4.12 -15.04 34.34
C LEU A 175 5.57 -15.09 33.81
N PHE A 176 6.57 -15.41 34.63
CA PHE A 176 7.95 -15.56 34.20
C PHE A 176 8.10 -16.69 33.15
N VAL A 177 7.42 -17.84 33.36
CA VAL A 177 7.46 -18.96 32.41
C VAL A 177 6.82 -18.54 31.07
N LEU A 178 5.66 -17.86 31.11
CA LEU A 178 5.00 -17.36 29.91
C LEU A 178 5.86 -16.33 29.15
N THR A 179 6.45 -15.40 29.88
CA THR A 179 7.36 -14.39 29.29
C THR A 179 8.58 -15.06 28.67
N PHE A 180 9.17 -16.06 29.33
CA PHE A 180 10.31 -16.82 28.80
C PHE A 180 9.94 -17.57 27.53
N LEU A 181 8.81 -18.26 27.51
CA LEU A 181 8.30 -18.98 26.33
C LEU A 181 7.99 -18.02 25.18
N PHE A 182 7.42 -16.83 25.48
CA PHE A 182 7.20 -15.79 24.49
C PHE A 182 8.50 -15.29 23.87
N LEU A 183 9.51 -14.97 24.72
CA LEU A 183 10.81 -14.53 24.22
C LEU A 183 11.54 -15.60 23.43
N LEU A 184 11.39 -16.88 23.80
CA LEU A 184 11.95 -18.01 23.06
C LEU A 184 11.28 -18.12 21.68
N ALA A 185 9.96 -18.01 21.61
CA ALA A 185 9.22 -18.00 20.34
C ALA A 185 9.64 -16.83 19.46
N GLN A 186 9.72 -15.61 20.02
CA GLN A 186 10.18 -14.41 19.30
C GLN A 186 11.62 -14.57 18.79
N SER A 187 12.50 -15.21 19.56
CA SER A 187 13.88 -15.50 19.14
C SER A 187 13.91 -16.50 17.98
N GLY A 188 13.06 -17.52 18.03
CA GLY A 188 12.93 -18.48 16.93
C GLY A 188 12.44 -17.82 15.65
N MET A 189 11.39 -16.99 15.75
CA MET A 189 10.86 -16.23 14.61
C MET A 189 11.89 -15.25 14.04
N ALA A 190 12.57 -14.47 14.88
CA ALA A 190 13.59 -13.52 14.45
C ALA A 190 14.80 -14.22 13.76
N ALA A 191 15.23 -15.37 14.29
CA ALA A 191 16.28 -16.16 13.67
C ALA A 191 15.84 -16.75 12.32
N PHE A 192 14.59 -17.21 12.24
CA PHE A 192 13.99 -17.68 10.99
C PHE A 192 13.92 -16.56 9.95
N ASP A 193 13.39 -15.39 10.32
CA ASP A 193 13.31 -14.22 9.44
C ASP A 193 14.69 -13.83 8.91
N LEU A 194 15.71 -13.73 9.80
CA LEU A 194 17.08 -13.42 9.41
C LEU A 194 17.71 -14.47 8.50
N ALA A 195 17.38 -15.74 8.70
CA ALA A 195 17.92 -16.84 7.89
C ALA A 195 17.28 -16.91 6.51
N THR A 196 15.96 -16.63 6.43
CA THR A 196 15.15 -16.83 5.22
C THR A 196 14.88 -15.56 4.44
N LEU A 197 15.17 -14.37 5.01
CA LEU A 197 14.96 -13.10 4.33
C LEU A 197 15.83 -13.01 3.07
N GLU A 198 15.22 -13.21 1.93
CA GLU A 198 15.84 -13.12 0.62
C GLU A 198 14.99 -12.27 -0.31
N VAL A 199 15.64 -11.66 -1.29
CA VAL A 199 14.94 -10.95 -2.36
C VAL A 199 14.28 -11.98 -3.25
N ASN A 200 13.03 -11.79 -3.54
CA ASN A 200 12.35 -12.58 -4.56
C ASN A 200 12.88 -12.21 -5.96
N ASP A 201 13.83 -12.99 -6.45
CA ASP A 201 14.44 -12.74 -7.76
C ASP A 201 13.47 -12.86 -8.92
N GLN A 202 12.43 -13.66 -8.76
CA GLN A 202 11.42 -13.93 -9.78
C GLN A 202 10.34 -12.85 -9.85
N ILE A 203 10.30 -11.93 -8.87
CA ILE A 203 9.30 -10.88 -8.83
C ILE A 203 9.37 -9.99 -10.08
N LYS A 204 8.24 -9.82 -10.73
CA LYS A 204 8.07 -8.98 -11.91
C LYS A 204 7.84 -7.54 -11.49
N LEU A 205 8.69 -6.62 -11.95
CA LEU A 205 8.50 -5.19 -11.76
C LEU A 205 7.76 -4.63 -12.98
N VAL A 206 6.53 -4.19 -12.76
CA VAL A 206 5.63 -3.71 -13.80
C VAL A 206 5.54 -2.19 -13.70
N ALA A 207 5.91 -1.49 -14.77
CA ALA A 207 5.81 -0.04 -14.83
C ALA A 207 4.36 0.37 -15.12
N HIS A 208 3.68 0.97 -14.15
CA HIS A 208 2.28 1.40 -14.23
C HIS A 208 2.15 2.57 -15.21
N ARG A 209 1.45 2.34 -16.33
CA ARG A 209 1.28 3.28 -17.45
C ARG A 209 2.61 3.78 -18.05
N GLY A 210 3.67 2.95 -17.96
CA GLY A 210 5.03 3.32 -18.28
C GLY A 210 5.77 3.98 -17.11
N TYR A 211 6.91 4.64 -17.40
CA TYR A 211 7.65 5.38 -16.37
C TYR A 211 7.24 6.87 -16.39
N VAL A 212 6.22 7.20 -15.60
CA VAL A 212 5.54 8.51 -15.61
C VAL A 212 6.42 9.68 -15.17
N ALA A 213 7.49 9.43 -14.41
CA ALA A 213 8.46 10.48 -14.07
C ALA A 213 9.27 10.99 -15.28
N LYS A 214 9.24 10.30 -16.41
CA LYS A 214 10.02 10.62 -17.64
C LYS A 214 9.14 10.84 -18.88
N GLY A 215 7.83 10.71 -18.77
CA GLY A 215 6.89 10.93 -19.87
C GLY A 215 5.47 11.06 -19.36
N VAL A 216 4.55 11.44 -20.23
CA VAL A 216 3.12 11.43 -19.90
C VAL A 216 2.68 9.97 -19.72
N GLU A 217 1.83 9.68 -18.73
CA GLU A 217 1.26 8.34 -18.54
C GLU A 217 0.69 7.80 -19.86
N ASN A 218 0.87 6.49 -20.13
CA ASN A 218 0.36 5.85 -21.35
C ASN A 218 0.93 6.41 -22.68
N SER A 219 2.08 7.10 -22.63
CA SER A 219 2.77 7.63 -23.81
C SER A 219 3.92 6.74 -24.28
N LEU A 220 4.35 6.93 -25.51
CA LEU A 220 5.53 6.24 -26.07
C LEU A 220 6.81 6.62 -25.29
N GLU A 221 6.94 7.85 -24.83
CA GLU A 221 8.08 8.30 -24.04
C GLU A 221 8.16 7.61 -22.68
N ALA A 222 6.99 7.40 -22.02
CA ALA A 222 6.93 6.67 -20.75
C ALA A 222 7.24 5.17 -20.96
N LEU A 223 6.78 4.57 -22.07
CA LEU A 223 7.14 3.20 -22.47
C LEU A 223 8.66 3.06 -22.68
N GLU A 224 9.26 3.95 -23.46
CA GLU A 224 10.71 3.96 -23.72
C GLU A 224 11.53 4.11 -22.44
N ALA A 225 11.09 4.98 -21.55
CA ALA A 225 11.74 5.20 -20.26
C ALA A 225 11.67 3.93 -19.39
N ALA A 226 10.51 3.27 -19.29
CA ALA A 226 10.36 2.02 -18.55
C ALA A 226 11.21 0.88 -19.13
N ALA A 227 11.35 0.84 -20.46
CA ALA A 227 12.22 -0.14 -21.13
C ALA A 227 13.70 0.08 -20.76
N LYS A 228 14.16 1.33 -20.66
CA LYS A 228 15.54 1.67 -20.21
C LYS A 228 15.78 1.21 -18.77
N GLU A 229 14.79 1.34 -17.90
CA GLU A 229 14.86 0.87 -16.51
C GLU A 229 14.67 -0.65 -16.38
N LYS A 230 14.51 -1.37 -17.49
CA LYS A 230 14.39 -2.84 -17.53
C LYS A 230 13.19 -3.34 -16.72
N ALA A 231 12.06 -2.67 -16.81
CA ALA A 231 10.81 -3.20 -16.31
C ALA A 231 10.55 -4.61 -16.85
N SER A 232 9.88 -5.45 -16.10
CA SER A 232 9.47 -6.79 -16.57
C SER A 232 8.32 -6.69 -17.56
N TYR A 233 7.42 -5.75 -17.32
CA TYR A 233 6.30 -5.37 -18.19
C TYR A 233 6.09 -3.86 -18.09
N VAL A 234 5.52 -3.28 -19.14
CA VAL A 234 4.85 -1.99 -19.05
C VAL A 234 3.35 -2.25 -19.02
N GLU A 235 2.72 -1.84 -17.94
CA GLU A 235 1.26 -1.83 -17.85
C GLU A 235 0.73 -0.63 -18.63
N MET A 236 -0.40 -0.81 -19.30
CA MET A 236 -1.06 0.20 -20.12
C MET A 236 -2.56 -0.01 -20.19
N ASP A 237 -3.30 1.09 -20.23
CA ASP A 237 -4.77 1.10 -20.33
C ASP A 237 -5.22 1.25 -21.78
N ILE A 238 -6.23 0.50 -22.20
CA ILE A 238 -6.87 0.69 -23.53
C ILE A 238 -8.34 1.00 -23.41
N LEU A 239 -8.76 1.96 -24.22
CA LEU A 239 -10.15 2.39 -24.38
C LEU A 239 -10.59 2.28 -25.85
N LEU A 240 -11.88 2.01 -26.05
CA LEU A 240 -12.46 1.94 -27.39
C LEU A 240 -12.98 3.30 -27.85
N THR A 241 -12.60 3.71 -29.06
CA THR A 241 -13.07 4.94 -29.72
C THR A 241 -14.43 4.72 -30.41
N LYS A 242 -15.06 5.81 -30.86
CA LYS A 242 -16.32 5.81 -31.61
C LYS A 242 -16.29 4.94 -32.88
N ASP A 243 -15.14 4.87 -33.53
CA ASP A 243 -14.92 4.10 -34.77
C ASP A 243 -14.31 2.71 -34.48
N ASN A 244 -14.50 2.20 -33.25
CA ASN A 244 -14.08 0.88 -32.82
C ASN A 244 -12.56 0.61 -32.95
N GLN A 245 -11.74 1.63 -32.72
CA GLN A 245 -10.30 1.50 -32.61
C GLN A 245 -9.87 1.59 -31.13
N PHE A 246 -8.78 0.90 -30.77
CA PHE A 246 -8.23 0.98 -29.41
C PHE A 246 -7.17 2.08 -29.34
N VAL A 247 -7.28 2.92 -28.30
CA VAL A 247 -6.30 3.96 -27.94
C VAL A 247 -5.74 3.69 -26.56
N VAL A 248 -4.50 4.14 -26.32
CA VAL A 248 -3.81 3.94 -25.04
C VAL A 248 -4.04 5.16 -24.16
N MET A 249 -4.95 5.02 -23.20
CA MET A 249 -5.35 6.09 -22.30
C MET A 249 -6.06 5.52 -21.07
N HIS A 250 -5.80 6.11 -19.89
CA HIS A 250 -6.48 5.69 -18.66
C HIS A 250 -7.87 6.34 -18.50
N ASP A 251 -7.95 7.65 -18.70
CA ASP A 251 -9.17 8.41 -18.44
C ASP A 251 -10.17 8.26 -19.58
N TYR A 252 -11.43 8.02 -19.25
CA TYR A 252 -12.52 8.07 -20.24
C TYR A 252 -12.70 9.45 -20.87
N ASN A 253 -12.50 10.52 -20.04
CA ASN A 253 -12.63 11.92 -20.44
C ASN A 253 -11.27 12.59 -20.58
N LEU A 254 -11.07 13.31 -21.66
CA LEU A 254 -9.79 13.90 -22.06
C LEU A 254 -9.43 15.21 -21.34
N LYS A 255 -10.27 15.67 -20.40
CA LYS A 255 -10.11 16.97 -19.74
C LYS A 255 -8.79 17.10 -18.95
N ARG A 256 -8.41 16.05 -18.22
CA ARG A 256 -7.22 16.10 -17.35
C ARG A 256 -5.93 16.27 -18.12
N LEU A 257 -5.69 15.46 -19.13
CA LEU A 257 -4.42 15.44 -19.87
C LEU A 257 -4.42 16.32 -21.12
N ALA A 258 -5.57 16.39 -21.85
CA ALA A 258 -5.66 17.14 -23.10
C ALA A 258 -6.37 18.49 -22.97
N GLY A 259 -7.03 18.79 -21.81
CA GLY A 259 -7.80 20.01 -21.61
C GLY A 259 -9.12 20.05 -22.39
N VAL A 260 -9.56 18.95 -22.99
CA VAL A 260 -10.76 18.83 -23.83
C VAL A 260 -11.82 18.05 -23.06
N ASP A 261 -12.96 18.66 -22.79
CA ASP A 261 -14.07 18.02 -22.06
C ASP A 261 -14.92 17.16 -23.02
N LYS A 262 -14.35 16.05 -23.45
CA LYS A 262 -14.98 15.04 -24.30
C LYS A 262 -14.53 13.64 -23.89
N ASP A 263 -15.43 12.67 -24.04
CA ASP A 263 -15.13 11.27 -23.80
C ASP A 263 -14.57 10.62 -25.06
N ILE A 264 -13.62 9.70 -24.89
CA ILE A 264 -12.96 8.97 -25.98
C ILE A 264 -13.98 8.21 -26.82
N LYS A 265 -14.99 7.60 -26.21
CA LYS A 265 -16.06 6.87 -26.92
C LYS A 265 -16.85 7.71 -27.93
N ASP A 266 -16.82 9.04 -27.79
CA ASP A 266 -17.53 9.97 -28.67
C ASP A 266 -16.63 10.53 -29.79
N MET A 267 -15.38 10.10 -29.86
CA MET A 267 -14.34 10.57 -30.78
C MET A 267 -13.79 9.42 -31.62
N THR A 268 -13.43 9.72 -32.87
CA THR A 268 -12.68 8.79 -33.73
C THR A 268 -11.20 8.72 -33.33
N LEU A 269 -10.51 7.66 -33.73
CA LEU A 269 -9.07 7.52 -33.52
C LEU A 269 -8.29 8.75 -34.01
N ALA A 270 -8.60 9.22 -35.23
CA ALA A 270 -7.93 10.37 -35.82
C ALA A 270 -8.12 11.67 -35.00
N GLU A 271 -9.33 11.88 -34.44
CA GLU A 271 -9.62 13.02 -33.57
C GLU A 271 -8.85 12.96 -32.25
N VAL A 272 -8.77 11.75 -31.66
CA VAL A 272 -8.04 11.53 -30.40
C VAL A 272 -6.53 11.70 -30.59
N GLN A 273 -5.94 11.13 -31.62
CA GLN A 273 -4.50 11.27 -31.93
C GLN A 273 -4.11 12.69 -32.32
N GLY A 274 -5.04 13.51 -32.80
CA GLY A 274 -4.80 14.93 -33.10
C GLY A 274 -4.61 15.79 -31.84
N LEU A 275 -4.87 15.27 -30.64
CA LEU A 275 -4.75 16.00 -29.38
C LEU A 275 -3.35 15.85 -28.76
N LYS A 276 -2.90 16.93 -28.13
CA LYS A 276 -1.70 16.90 -27.28
C LYS A 276 -2.10 16.70 -25.84
N ILE A 277 -1.42 15.78 -25.17
CA ILE A 277 -1.55 15.51 -23.73
C ILE A 277 -0.34 16.08 -22.98
N LYS A 278 -0.60 16.52 -21.74
CA LYS A 278 0.42 17.13 -20.87
C LYS A 278 0.29 16.63 -19.43
N GLN A 279 1.42 16.32 -18.82
CA GLN A 279 1.53 15.93 -17.41
C GLN A 279 2.92 16.26 -16.90
N ASP A 280 3.01 16.92 -15.75
CA ASP A 280 4.26 17.17 -15.00
C ASP A 280 5.41 17.76 -15.86
N GLY A 281 5.07 18.66 -16.77
CA GLY A 281 6.03 19.32 -17.67
C GLY A 281 6.35 18.55 -18.95
N HIS A 282 5.85 17.32 -19.09
CA HIS A 282 5.97 16.52 -20.30
C HIS A 282 4.81 16.80 -21.27
N THR A 283 5.05 16.60 -22.54
CA THR A 283 4.03 16.73 -23.60
C THR A 283 4.18 15.58 -24.56
N SER A 284 3.06 14.94 -24.92
CA SER A 284 2.98 13.84 -25.88
C SER A 284 1.69 13.89 -26.68
N HIS A 285 1.41 12.84 -27.44
CA HIS A 285 0.12 12.57 -28.07
C HIS A 285 -0.44 11.25 -27.51
N ILE A 286 -1.73 10.98 -27.79
CA ILE A 286 -2.37 9.71 -27.40
C ILE A 286 -2.08 8.69 -28.49
N PRO A 287 -1.33 7.60 -28.22
CA PRO A 287 -1.03 6.59 -29.22
C PRO A 287 -2.23 5.66 -29.46
N SER A 288 -2.34 5.12 -30.65
CA SER A 288 -3.19 3.93 -30.87
C SER A 288 -2.58 2.72 -30.19
N PHE A 289 -3.38 1.69 -29.91
CA PHE A 289 -2.88 0.42 -29.40
C PHE A 289 -1.85 -0.22 -30.33
N GLU A 290 -2.09 -0.16 -31.65
CA GLU A 290 -1.15 -0.67 -32.67
C GLU A 290 0.19 0.06 -32.65
N GLU A 291 0.18 1.39 -32.55
CA GLU A 291 1.39 2.21 -32.46
C GLU A 291 2.21 1.86 -31.21
N PHE A 292 1.53 1.74 -30.06
CA PHE A 292 2.17 1.41 -28.78
C PHE A 292 2.78 0.00 -28.80
N VAL A 293 2.04 -1.00 -29.29
CA VAL A 293 2.52 -2.38 -29.46
C VAL A 293 3.70 -2.45 -30.42
N THR A 294 3.64 -1.72 -31.54
CA THR A 294 4.74 -1.66 -32.51
C THR A 294 6.02 -1.16 -31.84
N ARG A 295 5.91 -0.06 -31.09
CA ARG A 295 7.04 0.49 -30.36
C ARG A 295 7.55 -0.45 -29.24
N ALA A 296 6.66 -1.09 -28.51
CA ALA A 296 7.01 -2.08 -27.50
C ALA A 296 7.80 -3.27 -28.08
N LYS A 297 7.40 -3.76 -29.24
CA LYS A 297 8.13 -4.82 -29.98
C LYS A 297 9.54 -4.39 -30.38
N GLU A 298 9.72 -3.17 -30.90
CA GLU A 298 11.04 -2.63 -31.25
C GLU A 298 11.96 -2.58 -30.02
N LEU A 299 11.40 -2.24 -28.85
CA LEU A 299 12.10 -2.18 -27.57
C LEU A 299 12.26 -3.56 -26.91
N LYS A 300 11.63 -4.60 -27.44
CA LYS A 300 11.50 -5.93 -26.83
C LYS A 300 10.90 -5.86 -25.40
N MET A 301 9.98 -4.93 -25.20
CA MET A 301 9.31 -4.71 -23.93
C MET A 301 7.92 -5.36 -23.96
N PRO A 302 7.66 -6.40 -23.16
CA PRO A 302 6.32 -6.97 -23.07
C PRO A 302 5.37 -6.02 -22.34
N LEU A 303 4.09 -6.09 -22.72
CA LEU A 303 3.04 -5.25 -22.17
C LEU A 303 2.09 -6.07 -21.29
N LEU A 304 1.58 -5.44 -20.23
CA LEU A 304 0.41 -5.87 -19.47
C LEU A 304 -0.75 -4.96 -19.86
N VAL A 305 -1.73 -5.50 -20.57
CA VAL A 305 -2.80 -4.70 -21.21
C VAL A 305 -4.03 -4.67 -20.30
N GLU A 306 -4.42 -3.50 -19.80
CA GLU A 306 -5.67 -3.34 -19.07
C GLU A 306 -6.81 -2.91 -20.00
N LEU A 307 -7.86 -3.74 -20.08
CA LEU A 307 -9.10 -3.39 -20.79
C LEU A 307 -9.99 -2.58 -19.85
N LYS A 308 -10.35 -1.37 -20.28
CA LYS A 308 -11.21 -0.46 -19.51
C LYS A 308 -12.56 -0.22 -20.25
N PRO A 309 -13.54 -1.11 -20.10
CA PRO A 309 -14.85 -0.88 -20.68
C PRO A 309 -15.54 0.28 -20.00
N HIS A 310 -16.21 1.15 -20.78
CA HIS A 310 -16.98 2.29 -20.27
C HIS A 310 -18.49 1.97 -20.14
N GLY A 311 -18.90 0.71 -20.43
CA GLY A 311 -20.27 0.21 -20.29
C GLY A 311 -21.20 0.51 -21.47
N ALA A 312 -20.67 1.05 -22.57
CA ALA A 312 -21.40 1.28 -23.81
C ALA A 312 -20.68 0.70 -25.03
N GLU A 313 -19.81 -0.30 -24.81
CA GLU A 313 -19.11 -1.03 -25.87
C GLU A 313 -20.09 -1.85 -26.71
N PRO A 314 -19.76 -2.05 -27.99
CA PRO A 314 -20.54 -2.93 -28.85
C PRO A 314 -20.47 -4.39 -28.35
N GLU A 315 -21.48 -5.19 -28.66
CA GLU A 315 -21.56 -6.59 -28.21
C GLU A 315 -20.31 -7.42 -28.61
N ASN A 316 -19.65 -7.07 -29.70
CA ASN A 316 -18.44 -7.71 -30.21
C ASN A 316 -17.13 -7.09 -29.66
N TYR A 317 -17.18 -6.30 -28.57
CA TYR A 317 -16.00 -5.64 -27.97
C TYR A 317 -14.82 -6.61 -27.75
N VAL A 318 -15.11 -7.75 -27.11
CA VAL A 318 -14.07 -8.76 -26.84
C VAL A 318 -13.56 -9.39 -28.14
N ASP A 319 -14.41 -9.57 -29.16
CA ASP A 319 -13.97 -10.08 -30.45
C ASP A 319 -13.00 -9.11 -31.14
N LEU A 320 -13.32 -7.81 -31.10
CA LEU A 320 -12.43 -6.76 -31.64
C LEU A 320 -11.07 -6.78 -30.94
N PHE A 321 -11.06 -6.92 -29.62
CA PHE A 321 -9.81 -7.00 -28.86
C PHE A 321 -9.00 -8.25 -29.21
N VAL A 322 -9.59 -9.44 -29.13
CA VAL A 322 -8.94 -10.70 -29.46
C VAL A 322 -8.41 -10.70 -30.89
N GLN A 323 -9.20 -10.19 -31.83
CA GLN A 323 -8.76 -10.04 -33.22
C GLN A 323 -7.54 -9.13 -33.33
N LYS A 324 -7.55 -7.97 -32.62
CA LYS A 324 -6.43 -7.02 -32.64
C LYS A 324 -5.17 -7.62 -32.03
N MET A 325 -5.26 -8.37 -30.94
CA MET A 325 -4.13 -9.08 -30.33
C MET A 325 -3.50 -10.08 -31.33
N LYS A 326 -4.33 -10.85 -32.05
CA LYS A 326 -3.88 -11.80 -33.06
C LYS A 326 -3.30 -11.12 -34.30
N GLU A 327 -3.90 -10.04 -34.79
CA GLU A 327 -3.37 -9.23 -35.88
C GLU A 327 -1.97 -8.70 -35.59
N LEU A 328 -1.78 -8.26 -34.33
CA LEU A 328 -0.50 -7.78 -33.83
C LEU A 328 0.46 -8.93 -33.46
N GLY A 329 0.00 -10.19 -33.40
CA GLY A 329 0.79 -11.37 -33.03
C GLY A 329 1.39 -11.27 -31.63
N VAL A 330 0.59 -10.86 -30.64
CA VAL A 330 1.00 -10.67 -29.24
C VAL A 330 0.11 -11.41 -28.24
N GLU A 331 -0.84 -12.20 -28.73
CA GLU A 331 -1.83 -12.91 -27.94
C GLU A 331 -1.22 -13.92 -26.93
N LYS A 332 0.01 -14.36 -27.15
CA LYS A 332 0.72 -15.27 -26.23
C LYS A 332 1.71 -14.58 -25.31
N ASP A 333 2.15 -13.38 -25.66
CA ASP A 333 3.25 -12.70 -25.02
C ASP A 333 2.78 -11.56 -24.08
N TYR A 334 1.59 -11.02 -24.34
CA TYR A 334 1.05 -9.87 -23.61
C TYR A 334 -0.15 -10.30 -22.76
N PRO A 335 0.03 -10.49 -21.44
CA PRO A 335 -1.08 -10.74 -20.54
C PRO A 335 -2.05 -9.55 -20.51
N THR A 336 -3.30 -9.85 -20.22
CA THR A 336 -4.40 -8.90 -20.26
C THR A 336 -5.14 -8.94 -18.94
N MET A 337 -5.60 -7.79 -18.45
CA MET A 337 -6.38 -7.69 -17.22
C MET A 337 -7.53 -6.68 -17.35
N SER A 338 -8.50 -6.74 -16.45
CA SER A 338 -9.60 -5.78 -16.35
C SER A 338 -10.18 -5.77 -14.93
N LEU A 339 -10.78 -4.62 -14.56
CA LEU A 339 -11.69 -4.51 -13.41
C LEU A 339 -13.05 -5.21 -13.68
N ASP A 340 -13.40 -5.41 -14.94
CA ASP A 340 -14.62 -6.13 -15.35
C ASP A 340 -14.30 -7.61 -15.55
N LEU A 341 -14.61 -8.42 -14.53
CA LEU A 341 -14.43 -9.87 -14.58
C LEU A 341 -15.14 -10.50 -15.77
N SER A 342 -16.34 -10.00 -16.13
CA SER A 342 -17.12 -10.59 -17.24
C SER A 342 -16.43 -10.43 -18.59
N VAL A 343 -15.64 -9.37 -18.76
CA VAL A 343 -14.80 -9.17 -19.95
C VAL A 343 -13.68 -10.21 -19.96
N MET A 344 -13.00 -10.45 -18.84
CA MET A 344 -11.92 -11.44 -18.76
C MET A 344 -12.43 -12.86 -18.97
N GLU A 345 -13.57 -13.23 -18.39
CA GLU A 345 -14.20 -14.54 -18.66
C GLU A 345 -14.52 -14.77 -20.14
N LYS A 346 -14.94 -13.69 -20.84
CA LYS A 346 -15.20 -13.76 -22.28
C LYS A 346 -13.90 -13.88 -23.08
N VAL A 347 -12.82 -13.19 -22.69
CA VAL A 347 -11.49 -13.33 -23.31
C VAL A 347 -10.98 -14.74 -23.13
N GLU A 348 -10.99 -15.27 -21.89
CA GLU A 348 -10.58 -16.65 -21.57
C GLU A 348 -11.31 -17.69 -22.40
N LYS A 349 -12.63 -17.53 -22.53
CA LYS A 349 -13.46 -18.43 -23.33
C LYS A 349 -13.16 -18.38 -24.84
N LYS A 350 -12.83 -17.19 -25.39
CA LYS A 350 -12.65 -16.99 -26.84
C LYS A 350 -11.21 -17.18 -27.30
N ALA A 351 -10.26 -16.91 -26.42
CA ALA A 351 -8.83 -16.94 -26.71
C ALA A 351 -8.02 -17.39 -25.46
N PRO A 352 -8.14 -18.67 -25.05
CA PRO A 352 -7.46 -19.19 -23.87
C PRO A 352 -5.92 -19.15 -23.97
N GLU A 353 -5.38 -18.81 -25.12
CA GLU A 353 -3.96 -18.54 -25.31
C GLU A 353 -3.51 -17.18 -24.76
N ILE A 354 -4.45 -16.24 -24.49
CA ILE A 354 -4.18 -14.94 -23.86
C ILE A 354 -4.25 -15.14 -22.36
N LYS A 355 -3.16 -14.88 -21.67
CA LYS A 355 -3.11 -14.92 -20.21
C LYS A 355 -3.99 -13.81 -19.62
N THR A 356 -5.00 -14.17 -18.81
CA THR A 356 -5.99 -13.23 -18.29
C THR A 356 -5.82 -12.96 -16.81
N GLY A 357 -6.15 -11.75 -16.36
CA GLY A 357 -6.09 -11.32 -14.96
C GLY A 357 -7.30 -10.52 -14.51
N TYR A 358 -7.68 -10.69 -13.26
CA TYR A 358 -8.73 -9.92 -12.63
C TYR A 358 -8.13 -8.83 -11.71
N VAL A 359 -8.46 -7.57 -12.00
CA VAL A 359 -8.05 -6.43 -11.15
C VAL A 359 -9.08 -6.23 -10.06
N ILE A 360 -8.64 -6.32 -8.81
CA ILE A 360 -9.50 -6.27 -7.64
C ILE A 360 -9.09 -5.06 -6.77
N PRO A 361 -9.87 -3.98 -6.79
CA PRO A 361 -9.54 -2.77 -6.01
C PRO A 361 -9.75 -2.95 -4.51
N ILE A 362 -10.67 -3.83 -4.10
CA ILE A 362 -10.94 -4.12 -2.70
C ILE A 362 -11.24 -5.62 -2.56
N GLN A 363 -10.42 -6.33 -1.80
CA GLN A 363 -10.58 -7.75 -1.47
C GLN A 363 -10.76 -7.91 0.02
N PHE A 364 -11.82 -8.61 0.42
CA PHE A 364 -12.04 -9.05 1.79
C PHE A 364 -12.20 -10.57 1.86
N GLY A 365 -11.47 -11.20 2.75
CA GLY A 365 -11.49 -12.66 2.90
C GLY A 365 -10.77 -13.39 1.77
N GLN A 366 -11.18 -14.61 1.50
CA GLN A 366 -10.54 -15.50 0.53
C GLN A 366 -10.92 -15.16 -0.91
N PHE A 367 -10.05 -15.52 -1.86
CA PHE A 367 -10.39 -15.46 -3.28
C PHE A 367 -11.43 -16.51 -3.64
N GLU A 368 -12.33 -16.16 -4.54
CA GLU A 368 -13.10 -17.15 -5.31
C GLU A 368 -12.27 -17.68 -6.48
N ASP A 369 -12.54 -18.91 -6.92
CA ASP A 369 -11.81 -19.50 -8.06
C ASP A 369 -12.38 -18.98 -9.39
N TYR A 370 -12.06 -17.73 -9.71
CA TYR A 370 -12.41 -17.12 -10.99
C TYR A 370 -11.60 -17.73 -12.13
N PRO A 371 -12.18 -17.85 -13.36
CA PRO A 371 -11.48 -18.40 -14.52
C PRO A 371 -10.51 -17.39 -15.14
N VAL A 372 -9.46 -17.05 -14.39
CA VAL A 372 -8.36 -16.16 -14.81
C VAL A 372 -7.03 -16.77 -14.37
N ASP A 373 -5.91 -16.35 -14.96
CA ASP A 373 -4.57 -16.86 -14.65
C ASP A 373 -3.87 -16.13 -13.51
N PHE A 374 -4.28 -14.89 -13.24
CA PHE A 374 -3.70 -14.10 -12.15
C PHE A 374 -4.68 -13.10 -11.55
N PHE A 375 -4.35 -12.66 -10.35
CA PHE A 375 -5.01 -11.56 -9.66
C PHE A 375 -4.09 -10.35 -9.57
N ALA A 376 -4.67 -9.15 -9.72
CA ALA A 376 -4.00 -7.90 -9.44
C ALA A 376 -4.80 -7.16 -8.36
N ILE A 377 -4.30 -7.16 -7.11
CA ILE A 377 -5.00 -6.57 -5.96
C ILE A 377 -4.37 -5.24 -5.54
N GLU A 378 -5.19 -4.34 -5.02
CA GLU A 378 -4.73 -3.10 -4.43
C GLU A 378 -4.04 -3.37 -3.09
N ASP A 379 -2.98 -2.62 -2.79
CA ASP A 379 -2.16 -2.72 -1.59
C ASP A 379 -2.95 -2.81 -0.26
N PHE A 380 -4.02 -2.04 -0.14
CA PHE A 380 -4.94 -2.09 1.01
C PHE A 380 -5.51 -3.49 1.27
N SER A 381 -5.72 -4.26 0.21
CA SER A 381 -6.32 -5.59 0.25
C SER A 381 -5.31 -6.70 0.54
N TYR A 382 -4.00 -6.38 0.52
CA TYR A 382 -2.96 -7.39 0.62
C TYR A 382 -2.93 -8.04 2.01
N GLN A 383 -2.95 -9.38 2.00
CA GLN A 383 -2.69 -10.23 3.15
C GLN A 383 -1.81 -11.39 2.67
N GLU A 384 -0.89 -11.85 3.51
CA GLU A 384 0.11 -12.85 3.11
C GLU A 384 -0.52 -14.21 2.76
N ASP A 385 -1.66 -14.55 3.37
CA ASP A 385 -2.40 -15.76 3.08
C ASP A 385 -3.05 -15.74 1.68
N LEU A 386 -3.35 -14.56 1.12
CA LEU A 386 -3.87 -14.43 -0.25
C LEU A 386 -2.86 -14.90 -1.31
N VAL A 387 -1.55 -14.74 -1.06
CA VAL A 387 -0.50 -15.27 -1.95
C VAL A 387 -0.57 -16.79 -1.99
N THR A 388 -0.64 -17.41 -0.80
CA THR A 388 -0.75 -18.88 -0.68
C THR A 388 -2.01 -19.40 -1.39
N GLN A 389 -3.15 -18.74 -1.20
CA GLN A 389 -4.41 -19.10 -1.87
C GLN A 389 -4.30 -18.98 -3.40
N ALA A 390 -3.74 -17.89 -3.93
CA ALA A 390 -3.55 -17.72 -5.37
C ALA A 390 -2.67 -18.84 -5.94
N HIS A 391 -1.55 -19.15 -5.27
CA HIS A 391 -0.63 -20.21 -5.69
C HIS A 391 -1.25 -21.62 -5.59
N GLU A 392 -2.08 -21.89 -4.59
CA GLU A 392 -2.83 -23.15 -4.50
C GLU A 392 -3.80 -23.32 -5.68
N MET A 393 -4.38 -22.23 -6.18
CA MET A 393 -5.20 -22.19 -7.40
C MET A 393 -4.35 -22.14 -8.69
N LYS A 394 -3.00 -22.17 -8.57
CA LYS A 394 -2.04 -22.03 -9.69
C LYS A 394 -2.14 -20.70 -10.41
N LYS A 395 -2.49 -19.63 -9.70
CA LYS A 395 -2.60 -18.26 -10.19
C LYS A 395 -1.49 -17.40 -9.62
N GLU A 396 -1.02 -16.42 -10.41
CA GLU A 396 -0.07 -15.42 -9.93
C GLU A 396 -0.81 -14.31 -9.16
N LEU A 397 -0.11 -13.65 -8.23
CA LEU A 397 -0.61 -12.48 -7.50
C LEU A 397 0.27 -11.27 -7.72
N TYR A 398 -0.32 -10.22 -8.27
CA TYR A 398 0.29 -8.90 -8.45
C TYR A 398 -0.32 -7.93 -7.43
N VAL A 399 0.49 -6.98 -6.95
CA VAL A 399 0.03 -5.92 -6.04
C VAL A 399 0.25 -4.56 -6.69
N TRP A 400 -0.75 -3.66 -6.63
CA TRP A 400 -0.75 -2.32 -7.19
C TRP A 400 -1.37 -1.29 -6.25
N THR A 401 -1.11 0.02 -6.33
CA THR A 401 0.07 0.63 -6.93
C THR A 401 1.05 0.96 -5.82
N ILE A 402 2.24 0.41 -5.86
CA ILE A 402 3.23 0.51 -4.78
C ILE A 402 4.29 1.54 -5.16
N ASN A 403 4.24 2.73 -4.56
CA ASN A 403 5.15 3.84 -4.86
C ASN A 403 6.01 4.25 -3.66
N ASP A 404 5.68 3.76 -2.47
CA ASP A 404 6.43 4.04 -1.25
C ASP A 404 7.68 3.15 -1.15
N GLU A 405 8.84 3.74 -0.83
CA GLU A 405 10.13 3.04 -0.78
C GLU A 405 10.13 1.90 0.25
N GLU A 406 9.49 2.10 1.42
CA GLU A 406 9.43 1.09 2.47
C GLU A 406 8.56 -0.08 2.04
N LYS A 407 7.40 0.20 1.43
CA LYS A 407 6.51 -0.82 0.87
C LYS A 407 7.17 -1.57 -0.28
N LEU A 408 7.84 -0.87 -1.20
CA LEU A 408 8.62 -1.51 -2.27
C LEU A 408 9.66 -2.47 -1.70
N THR A 409 10.39 -2.03 -0.67
CA THR A 409 11.39 -2.87 0.02
C THR A 409 10.75 -4.11 0.64
N ALA A 410 9.59 -3.95 1.30
CA ALA A 410 8.85 -5.06 1.90
C ALA A 410 8.36 -6.05 0.85
N TYR A 411 7.70 -5.57 -0.21
CA TYR A 411 7.14 -6.42 -1.25
C TYR A 411 8.20 -7.16 -2.07
N LEU A 412 9.38 -6.57 -2.28
CA LEU A 412 10.51 -7.23 -2.93
C LEU A 412 11.02 -8.48 -2.17
N GLN A 413 10.65 -8.64 -0.91
CA GLN A 413 11.04 -9.75 -0.04
C GLN A 413 9.87 -10.70 0.26
N ARG A 414 8.70 -10.48 -0.35
CA ARG A 414 7.49 -11.30 -0.19
C ARG A 414 7.34 -12.29 -1.36
N PRO A 415 6.61 -13.40 -1.18
CA PRO A 415 6.44 -14.43 -2.22
C PRO A 415 5.40 -14.05 -3.29
N ILE A 416 5.12 -12.75 -3.53
CA ILE A 416 4.26 -12.29 -4.61
C ILE A 416 4.94 -12.40 -5.98
N ASP A 417 4.16 -12.45 -7.05
CA ASP A 417 4.67 -12.65 -8.41
C ASP A 417 5.00 -11.33 -9.12
N GLY A 418 4.37 -10.22 -8.71
CA GLY A 418 4.66 -8.93 -9.32
C GLY A 418 4.23 -7.72 -8.49
N ILE A 419 4.91 -6.61 -8.74
CA ILE A 419 4.63 -5.27 -8.21
C ILE A 419 4.33 -4.36 -9.39
N ILE A 420 3.18 -3.68 -9.37
CA ILE A 420 2.84 -2.61 -10.31
C ILE A 420 3.14 -1.28 -9.61
N THR A 421 3.99 -0.44 -10.20
CA THR A 421 4.52 0.79 -9.59
C THR A 421 4.76 1.90 -10.61
N ASP A 422 4.57 3.15 -10.18
CA ASP A 422 5.01 4.34 -10.92
C ASP A 422 6.52 4.57 -10.78
N GLU A 423 7.16 3.97 -9.74
CA GLU A 423 8.54 4.18 -9.30
C GLU A 423 9.46 3.02 -9.73
N VAL A 424 9.41 2.66 -11.02
CA VAL A 424 10.15 1.49 -11.53
C VAL A 424 11.67 1.59 -11.38
N GLU A 425 12.25 2.78 -11.54
CA GLU A 425 13.69 3.03 -11.33
C GLU A 425 14.08 2.74 -9.88
N GLU A 426 13.27 3.24 -8.94
CA GLU A 426 13.47 3.04 -7.52
C GLU A 426 13.34 1.55 -7.14
N ALA A 427 12.29 0.87 -7.63
CA ALA A 427 12.08 -0.55 -7.41
C ALA A 427 13.26 -1.39 -7.91
N GLN A 428 13.83 -1.08 -9.08
CA GLN A 428 15.02 -1.73 -9.61
C GLN A 428 16.26 -1.44 -8.76
N ARG A 429 16.42 -0.19 -8.30
CA ARG A 429 17.51 0.21 -7.41
C ARG A 429 17.48 -0.58 -6.10
N LEU A 430 16.29 -0.66 -5.47
CA LEU A 430 16.07 -1.40 -4.24
C LEU A 430 16.33 -2.91 -4.43
N LYS A 431 15.76 -3.51 -5.48
CA LYS A 431 15.99 -4.93 -5.81
C LYS A 431 17.48 -5.23 -5.95
N LYS A 432 18.24 -4.37 -6.65
CA LYS A 432 19.68 -4.51 -6.80
C LYS A 432 20.44 -4.34 -5.49
N ASN A 433 20.02 -3.42 -4.63
CA ASN A 433 20.68 -3.18 -3.34
C ASN A 433 20.41 -4.34 -2.38
N LEU A 434 19.18 -4.80 -2.28
CA LEU A 434 18.80 -5.94 -1.44
C LEU A 434 19.55 -7.22 -1.85
N LYS A 435 19.79 -7.45 -3.14
CA LYS A 435 20.64 -8.57 -3.63
C LYS A 435 22.09 -8.52 -3.15
N LYS A 436 22.57 -7.34 -2.76
CA LYS A 436 23.93 -7.18 -2.20
C LYS A 436 23.98 -7.45 -0.71
N ASN A 437 22.84 -7.50 -0.03
CA ASN A 437 22.73 -7.74 1.41
C ASN A 437 23.11 -9.21 1.72
N LYS A 438 24.41 -9.45 1.88
CA LYS A 438 24.98 -10.80 2.06
C LYS A 438 25.18 -11.16 3.53
N THR A 439 25.06 -10.19 4.45
CA THR A 439 25.30 -10.40 5.87
C THR A 439 23.99 -10.47 6.66
N TYR A 440 24.00 -11.14 7.80
CA TYR A 440 22.86 -11.09 8.72
C TYR A 440 22.62 -9.69 9.29
N PHE A 441 23.66 -8.84 9.34
CA PHE A 441 23.49 -7.45 9.74
C PHE A 441 22.69 -6.64 8.71
N ASP A 442 22.93 -6.83 7.41
CA ASP A 442 22.16 -6.19 6.36
C ASP A 442 20.67 -6.60 6.44
N ARG A 443 20.41 -7.90 6.62
CA ARG A 443 19.05 -8.43 6.80
C ARG A 443 18.38 -7.87 8.08
N PHE A 444 19.15 -7.78 9.16
CA PHE A 444 18.71 -7.16 10.41
C PHE A 444 18.28 -5.70 10.19
N LEU A 445 19.06 -4.89 9.46
CA LEU A 445 18.71 -3.51 9.15
C LEU A 445 17.40 -3.43 8.33
N SER A 446 17.24 -4.30 7.34
CA SER A 446 15.98 -4.38 6.56
C SER A 446 14.78 -4.71 7.46
N LEU A 447 14.90 -5.68 8.38
CA LEU A 447 13.83 -6.06 9.30
C LEU A 447 13.53 -4.97 10.34
N VAL A 448 14.53 -4.22 10.79
CA VAL A 448 14.32 -3.06 11.70
C VAL A 448 13.56 -1.95 10.97
N SER A 449 13.93 -1.63 9.73
CA SER A 449 13.23 -0.65 8.90
C SER A 449 11.76 -1.04 8.73
N LEU A 450 11.47 -2.28 8.35
CA LEU A 450 10.10 -2.79 8.22
C LEU A 450 9.31 -2.76 9.54
N SER A 451 9.95 -3.08 10.67
CA SER A 451 9.28 -3.07 11.99
C SER A 451 8.99 -1.67 12.53
N THR A 452 9.61 -0.63 11.99
CA THR A 452 9.38 0.77 12.40
C THR A 452 8.36 1.48 11.50
N SER A 453 8.00 0.90 10.36
CA SER A 453 7.03 1.43 9.39
C SER A 453 5.60 0.91 9.62
N GLU A 454 5.41 -0.20 10.31
CA GLU A 454 4.11 -0.72 10.78
C GLU A 454 3.63 0.02 12.04
#